data_6b0b524c89aaac192d688e0aea2a6ffe
#
_entry.id   6b0b524c89aaac192d688e0aea2a6ffe
#
_cell.length_a   1.000
_cell.length_b   1.000
_cell.length_c   1.000
_cell.angle_alpha   90.00
_cell.angle_beta   90.00
_cell.angle_gamma   90.00
#
_symmetry.space_group_name_H-M   'P 1'
#
loop_
_entity.id
_entity.type
_entity.pdbx_description
1 polymer ?
#
loop_
_entity_poly.entity_id
_entity_poly.type
_entity_poly.pdbx_seq_one_letter_code
_entity_poly.pdbx_strand_id
1 'polypeptide(L)'
;ICASRLKMADDFYYKKTANNAVTTVTGYDSTGRVSLAFFRVSYLRNVLKPGSEWVILGRVKRKGRNYAFEMTEIHKITEYIESLRNLQPVYPLTKGINSKAIAKYVGVSIEQFSPFNEDLPYEIIEEFDFPSMTKALSDIHFPIDNTEYIKARDRFAFCEFYKFFIELNKIKKAYNKLKSDYVFIETAEYERFKTLIPYELTKGQKDALADIVND
;
A
#
# COMPACT_ATOMS: atom_id res chain seq x y z
N ILE A 1 -1.24 3.07 -20.06
CA ILE A 1 -1.71 1.68 -20.27
C ILE A 1 -3.11 1.79 -20.86
N CYS A 2 -3.37 1.05 -21.95
CA CYS A 2 -4.66 0.98 -22.62
C CYS A 2 -5.27 -0.41 -22.38
N ALA A 3 -6.58 -0.46 -22.18
CA ALA A 3 -7.36 -1.69 -22.12
C ALA A 3 -8.26 -1.76 -23.33
N SER A 4 -8.21 -2.84 -24.08
CA SER A 4 -9.08 -3.05 -25.26
C SER A 4 -9.65 -4.45 -25.26
N ARG A 5 -10.96 -4.57 -25.56
CA ARG A 5 -11.61 -5.85 -25.85
C ARG A 5 -11.40 -6.17 -27.31
N LEU A 6 -10.70 -7.26 -27.59
CA LEU A 6 -10.31 -7.65 -28.93
C LEU A 6 -10.77 -9.07 -29.25
N LYS A 7 -11.16 -9.31 -30.50
CA LYS A 7 -11.30 -10.64 -31.09
C LYS A 7 -9.99 -11.09 -31.69
N MET A 8 -9.64 -12.36 -31.53
CA MET A 8 -8.42 -12.93 -32.08
C MET A 8 -8.60 -13.39 -33.51
N ALA A 9 -7.67 -13.02 -34.37
CA ALA A 9 -7.61 -13.48 -35.75
C ALA A 9 -6.90 -14.84 -35.83
N ASP A 10 -6.99 -15.50 -36.99
CA ASP A 10 -6.34 -16.79 -37.26
C ASP A 10 -4.96 -16.58 -37.92
N ASP A 11 -4.13 -15.75 -37.30
CA ASP A 11 -2.79 -15.40 -37.80
C ASP A 11 -1.71 -15.48 -36.73
N PHE A 12 -1.57 -16.66 -36.13
CA PHE A 12 -0.50 -16.88 -35.15
C PHE A 12 0.84 -17.01 -35.86
N TYR A 13 1.77 -16.11 -35.46
CA TYR A 13 3.15 -16.20 -35.86
C TYR A 13 4.03 -16.44 -34.66
N TYR A 14 4.79 -17.54 -34.66
CA TYR A 14 5.75 -17.91 -33.63
C TYR A 14 7.17 -17.82 -34.16
N LYS A 15 7.99 -16.98 -33.57
CA LYS A 15 9.43 -16.88 -33.85
C LYS A 15 10.23 -17.21 -32.63
N LYS A 16 11.05 -18.27 -32.72
CA LYS A 16 12.03 -18.62 -31.70
C LYS A 16 13.41 -18.15 -32.17
N THR A 17 14.05 -17.26 -31.40
CA THR A 17 15.45 -16.89 -31.56
C THR A 17 16.25 -17.50 -30.39
N ALA A 18 17.59 -17.56 -30.49
CA ALA A 18 18.45 -18.22 -29.49
C ALA A 18 18.16 -17.77 -28.04
N ASN A 19 17.75 -16.51 -27.83
CA ASN A 19 17.52 -15.95 -26.50
C ASN A 19 16.05 -15.58 -26.20
N ASN A 20 15.13 -15.59 -27.18
CA ASN A 20 13.76 -15.17 -26.97
C ASN A 20 12.76 -15.92 -27.90
N ALA A 21 11.68 -16.37 -27.31
CA ALA A 21 10.51 -16.85 -28.06
C ALA A 21 9.46 -15.74 -28.07
N VAL A 22 9.00 -15.32 -29.24
CA VAL A 22 7.95 -14.32 -29.43
C VAL A 22 6.79 -14.96 -30.17
N THR A 23 5.60 -14.88 -29.55
CA THR A 23 4.35 -15.24 -30.20
C THR A 23 3.64 -13.95 -30.61
N THR A 24 3.33 -13.79 -31.88
CA THR A 24 2.57 -12.66 -32.38
C THR A 24 1.21 -13.14 -32.88
N VAL A 25 0.16 -12.42 -32.56
CA VAL A 25 -1.21 -12.66 -33.04
C VAL A 25 -1.86 -11.32 -33.31
N THR A 26 -2.77 -11.26 -34.24
CA THR A 26 -3.55 -10.06 -34.53
C THR A 26 -4.86 -10.09 -33.76
N GLY A 27 -5.11 -9.02 -32.97
CA GLY A 27 -6.42 -8.73 -32.43
C GLY A 27 -7.14 -7.69 -33.29
N TYR A 28 -8.46 -7.73 -33.30
CA TYR A 28 -9.27 -6.75 -34.01
C TYR A 28 -10.56 -6.41 -33.25
N ASP A 29 -11.05 -5.21 -33.48
CA ASP A 29 -12.35 -4.71 -33.05
C ASP A 29 -13.03 -3.92 -34.18
N SER A 30 -14.09 -3.18 -33.83
CA SER A 30 -14.81 -2.33 -34.80
C SER A 30 -13.97 -1.16 -35.36
N THR A 31 -12.86 -0.79 -34.69
CA THR A 31 -12.01 0.34 -35.06
C THR A 31 -10.83 -0.06 -35.95
N GLY A 32 -10.42 -1.33 -35.90
CA GLY A 32 -9.30 -1.82 -36.71
C GLY A 32 -8.59 -3.04 -36.20
N ARG A 33 -7.36 -3.22 -36.66
CA ARG A 33 -6.50 -4.35 -36.34
C ARG A 33 -5.26 -3.87 -35.60
N VAL A 34 -4.80 -4.68 -34.62
CA VAL A 34 -3.61 -4.42 -33.81
C VAL A 34 -2.79 -5.67 -33.63
N SER A 35 -1.48 -5.56 -33.70
CA SER A 35 -0.56 -6.68 -33.45
C SER A 35 -0.28 -6.80 -31.97
N LEU A 36 -0.39 -8.03 -31.45
CA LEU A 36 -0.14 -8.39 -30.06
C LEU A 36 1.12 -9.26 -30.00
N ALA A 37 2.14 -8.85 -29.25
CA ALA A 37 3.37 -9.58 -29.11
C ALA A 37 3.53 -10.09 -27.67
N PHE A 38 3.69 -11.40 -27.51
CA PHE A 38 3.89 -12.08 -26.25
C PHE A 38 5.28 -12.71 -26.19
N PHE A 39 5.99 -12.49 -25.12
CA PHE A 39 7.34 -13.01 -24.94
C PHE A 39 7.33 -14.25 -24.02
N ARG A 40 7.99 -15.33 -24.44
CA ARG A 40 8.19 -16.58 -23.69
C ARG A 40 6.89 -17.32 -23.28
N VAL A 41 5.80 -17.16 -24.00
CA VAL A 41 4.48 -17.74 -23.68
C VAL A 41 3.95 -18.56 -24.86
N SER A 42 4.58 -19.70 -25.14
CA SER A 42 4.18 -20.58 -26.25
C SER A 42 2.78 -21.21 -26.09
N TYR A 43 2.30 -21.36 -24.86
CA TYR A 43 0.98 -21.93 -24.56
C TYR A 43 -0.21 -21.07 -25.01
N LEU A 44 0.01 -19.77 -25.24
CA LEU A 44 -1.06 -18.85 -25.65
C LEU A 44 -1.72 -19.24 -26.96
N ARG A 45 -1.02 -19.94 -27.83
CA ARG A 45 -1.60 -20.48 -29.08
C ARG A 45 -2.80 -21.40 -28.82
N ASN A 46 -2.78 -22.15 -27.72
CA ASN A 46 -3.86 -23.06 -27.34
C ASN A 46 -5.01 -22.34 -26.64
N VAL A 47 -4.74 -21.16 -26.08
CA VAL A 47 -5.69 -20.35 -25.31
C VAL A 47 -6.40 -19.33 -26.18
N LEU A 48 -5.67 -18.64 -27.04
CA LEU A 48 -6.17 -17.59 -27.93
C LEU A 48 -6.70 -18.20 -29.23
N LYS A 49 -7.85 -18.83 -29.19
CA LYS A 49 -8.48 -19.41 -30.39
C LYS A 49 -9.02 -18.32 -31.31
N PRO A 50 -8.98 -18.53 -32.63
CA PRO A 50 -9.62 -17.62 -33.59
C PRO A 50 -11.06 -17.32 -33.22
N GLY A 51 -11.45 -16.06 -33.31
CA GLY A 51 -12.79 -15.58 -32.93
C GLY A 51 -13.05 -15.45 -31.41
N SER A 52 -12.15 -15.95 -30.55
CA SER A 52 -12.29 -15.75 -29.11
C SER A 52 -12.06 -14.28 -28.71
N GLU A 53 -12.77 -13.82 -27.67
CA GLU A 53 -12.70 -12.45 -27.20
C GLU A 53 -11.93 -12.38 -25.88
N TRP A 54 -11.02 -11.41 -25.81
CA TRP A 54 -10.14 -11.21 -24.66
C TRP A 54 -9.97 -9.72 -24.38
N VAL A 55 -9.70 -9.37 -23.13
CA VAL A 55 -9.27 -8.03 -22.75
C VAL A 55 -7.75 -8.00 -22.75
N ILE A 56 -7.21 -7.08 -23.52
CA ILE A 56 -5.79 -6.88 -23.69
C ILE A 56 -5.39 -5.57 -22.99
N LEU A 57 -4.43 -5.66 -22.07
CA LEU A 57 -3.83 -4.52 -21.39
C LEU A 57 -2.41 -4.32 -21.92
N GLY A 58 -2.00 -3.09 -22.15
CA GLY A 58 -0.64 -2.79 -22.58
C GLY A 58 -0.47 -1.35 -23.05
N ARG A 59 0.70 -1.08 -23.59
CA ARG A 59 0.98 0.20 -24.27
C ARG A 59 0.84 0.03 -25.77
N VAL A 60 0.02 0.87 -26.38
CA VAL A 60 -0.12 0.90 -27.85
C VAL A 60 0.99 1.76 -28.43
N LYS A 61 1.73 1.20 -29.38
CA LYS A 61 2.73 1.92 -30.16
C LYS A 61 2.42 1.80 -31.65
N ARG A 62 2.70 2.86 -32.38
CA ARG A 62 2.62 2.86 -33.84
C ARG A 62 3.90 2.26 -34.43
N LYS A 63 3.75 1.24 -35.27
CA LYS A 63 4.85 0.62 -36.05
C LYS A 63 4.55 0.82 -37.53
N GLY A 64 5.11 1.89 -38.11
CA GLY A 64 4.85 2.27 -39.50
C GLY A 64 3.36 2.65 -39.71
N ARG A 65 2.65 1.88 -40.52
CA ARG A 65 1.20 2.06 -40.78
C ARG A 65 0.31 1.30 -39.78
N ASN A 66 0.88 0.40 -38.94
CA ASN A 66 0.13 -0.47 -38.03
C ASN A 66 0.34 -0.07 -36.59
N TYR A 67 -0.55 -0.54 -35.71
CA TYR A 67 -0.44 -0.42 -34.27
C TYR A 67 -0.04 -1.77 -33.65
N ALA A 68 0.74 -1.71 -32.57
CA ALA A 68 1.11 -2.90 -31.81
C ALA A 68 0.99 -2.62 -30.32
N PHE A 69 0.56 -3.62 -29.54
CA PHE A 69 0.65 -3.61 -28.09
C PHE A 69 2.03 -4.08 -27.65
N GLU A 70 2.65 -3.32 -26.77
CA GLU A 70 3.85 -3.70 -26.03
C GLU A 70 3.51 -3.95 -24.56
N MET A 71 4.26 -4.86 -23.89
CA MET A 71 4.01 -5.30 -22.52
C MET A 71 2.57 -5.81 -22.34
N THR A 72 2.20 -6.75 -23.21
CA THR A 72 0.81 -7.22 -23.32
C THR A 72 0.47 -8.18 -22.20
N GLU A 73 -0.56 -7.84 -21.44
CA GLU A 73 -1.25 -8.74 -20.52
C GLU A 73 -2.61 -9.13 -21.12
N ILE A 74 -3.05 -10.34 -20.82
CA ILE A 74 -4.26 -10.90 -21.37
C ILE A 74 -5.17 -11.40 -20.25
N HIS A 75 -6.45 -11.04 -20.31
CA HIS A 75 -7.46 -11.40 -19.33
C HIS A 75 -8.73 -11.89 -19.99
N LYS A 76 -9.40 -12.86 -19.37
CA LYS A 76 -10.78 -13.17 -19.75
C LYS A 76 -11.67 -11.98 -19.41
N ILE A 77 -12.71 -11.77 -20.22
CA ILE A 77 -13.63 -10.63 -20.02
C ILE A 77 -14.25 -10.65 -18.62
N THR A 78 -14.68 -11.81 -18.15
CA THR A 78 -15.28 -12.00 -16.81
C THR A 78 -14.29 -11.63 -15.71
N GLU A 79 -13.07 -12.16 -15.76
CA GLU A 79 -12.02 -11.88 -14.78
C GLU A 79 -11.62 -10.39 -14.77
N TYR A 80 -11.63 -9.75 -15.94
CA TYR A 80 -11.32 -8.33 -16.03
C TYR A 80 -12.43 -7.45 -15.45
N ILE A 81 -13.70 -7.77 -15.74
CA ILE A 81 -14.86 -7.05 -15.18
C ILE A 81 -14.88 -7.18 -13.65
N GLU A 82 -14.61 -8.37 -13.11
CA GLU A 82 -14.49 -8.59 -11.66
C GLU A 82 -13.34 -7.77 -11.06
N SER A 83 -12.20 -7.71 -11.75
CA SER A 83 -11.06 -6.91 -11.30
C SER A 83 -11.31 -5.39 -11.30
N LEU A 84 -12.24 -4.90 -12.13
CA LEU A 84 -12.63 -3.49 -12.15
C LEU A 84 -13.60 -3.12 -11.01
N ARG A 85 -14.30 -4.10 -10.46
CA ARG A 85 -15.25 -3.87 -9.36
C ARG A 85 -14.57 -3.71 -8.01
N ASN A 86 -13.44 -4.37 -7.83
CA ASN A 86 -12.71 -4.40 -6.57
C ASN A 86 -11.32 -3.78 -6.71
N LEU A 87 -10.89 -3.05 -5.70
CA LEU A 87 -9.51 -2.57 -5.62
C LEU A 87 -8.57 -3.77 -5.59
N GLN A 88 -7.57 -3.77 -6.48
CA GLN A 88 -6.60 -4.86 -6.55
C GLN A 88 -5.32 -4.48 -5.80
N PRO A 89 -4.81 -5.34 -4.91
CA PRO A 89 -3.57 -5.07 -4.23
C PRO A 89 -2.38 -5.12 -5.20
N VAL A 90 -1.51 -4.12 -5.12
CA VAL A 90 -0.26 -4.06 -5.88
C VAL A 90 0.90 -4.20 -4.91
N TYR A 91 1.63 -5.30 -5.03
CA TYR A 91 2.79 -5.58 -4.18
C TYR A 91 4.10 -5.25 -4.92
N PRO A 92 5.13 -4.76 -4.20
CA PRO A 92 6.47 -4.66 -4.76
C PRO A 92 6.98 -6.05 -5.14
N LEU A 93 7.56 -6.16 -6.34
CA LEU A 93 7.93 -7.45 -6.92
C LEU A 93 9.44 -7.66 -6.89
N THR A 94 9.82 -8.92 -6.64
CA THR A 94 11.18 -9.43 -6.85
C THR A 94 11.21 -10.44 -7.98
N LYS A 95 12.39 -10.74 -8.49
CA LYS A 95 12.56 -11.69 -9.61
C LYS A 95 11.95 -13.05 -9.27
N GLY A 96 11.06 -13.52 -10.10
CA GLY A 96 10.43 -14.85 -9.97
C GLY A 96 9.09 -14.88 -9.25
N ILE A 97 8.64 -13.77 -8.64
CA ILE A 97 7.36 -13.69 -7.95
C ILE A 97 6.48 -12.63 -8.63
N ASN A 98 5.20 -12.94 -8.81
CA ASN A 98 4.22 -11.99 -9.36
C ASN A 98 3.20 -11.53 -8.31
N SER A 99 2.57 -10.36 -8.52
CA SER A 99 1.62 -9.77 -7.59
C SER A 99 0.43 -10.67 -7.29
N LYS A 100 -0.06 -11.42 -8.28
CA LYS A 100 -1.17 -12.37 -8.11
C LYS A 100 -0.83 -13.52 -7.17
N ALA A 101 0.42 -14.03 -7.23
CA ALA A 101 0.88 -15.07 -6.33
C ALA A 101 0.95 -14.56 -4.89
N ILE A 102 1.50 -13.34 -4.69
CA ILE A 102 1.54 -12.71 -3.36
C ILE A 102 0.11 -12.50 -2.84
N ALA A 103 -0.78 -11.92 -3.63
CA ALA A 103 -2.17 -11.71 -3.26
C ALA A 103 -2.85 -13.03 -2.82
N LYS A 104 -2.65 -14.11 -3.59
CA LYS A 104 -3.17 -15.43 -3.24
C LYS A 104 -2.65 -15.91 -1.88
N TYR A 105 -1.33 -15.82 -1.64
CA TYR A 105 -0.76 -16.26 -0.36
C TYR A 105 -1.22 -15.40 0.81
N VAL A 106 -1.34 -14.08 0.63
CA VAL A 106 -1.89 -13.18 1.64
C VAL A 106 -3.33 -13.57 1.98
N GLY A 107 -4.19 -13.80 0.98
CA GLY A 107 -5.58 -14.23 1.19
C GLY A 107 -5.66 -15.54 1.98
N VAL A 108 -4.93 -16.57 1.55
CA VAL A 108 -4.88 -17.86 2.25
C VAL A 108 -4.36 -17.70 3.68
N SER A 109 -3.35 -16.85 3.91
CA SER A 109 -2.81 -16.59 5.25
C SER A 109 -3.84 -15.92 6.15
N ILE A 110 -4.58 -14.93 5.64
CA ILE A 110 -5.64 -14.26 6.40
C ILE A 110 -6.72 -15.26 6.80
N GLU A 111 -7.17 -16.12 5.88
CA GLU A 111 -8.16 -17.16 6.18
C GLU A 111 -7.66 -18.18 7.20
N GLN A 112 -6.41 -18.65 7.05
CA GLN A 112 -5.84 -19.72 7.87
C GLN A 112 -5.55 -19.28 9.30
N PHE A 113 -5.10 -18.02 9.49
CA PHE A 113 -4.70 -17.49 10.81
C PHE A 113 -5.77 -16.64 11.48
N SER A 114 -6.93 -16.46 10.85
CA SER A 114 -8.09 -15.77 11.44
C SER A 114 -8.71 -16.62 12.57
N PRO A 115 -9.25 -15.99 13.65
CA PRO A 115 -9.26 -14.56 13.91
C PRO A 115 -7.92 -14.03 14.48
N PHE A 116 -7.61 -12.79 14.16
CA PHE A 116 -6.44 -12.09 14.71
C PHE A 116 -6.81 -11.41 16.04
N ASN A 117 -5.85 -11.38 16.96
CA ASN A 117 -6.02 -10.70 18.22
C ASN A 117 -6.13 -9.19 18.04
N GLU A 118 -6.98 -8.55 18.85
CA GLU A 118 -7.09 -7.10 18.88
C GLU A 118 -5.86 -6.47 19.56
N ASP A 119 -5.35 -5.39 18.97
CA ASP A 119 -4.20 -4.64 19.46
C ASP A 119 -4.57 -3.25 19.99
N LEU A 120 -5.83 -2.87 19.91
CA LEU A 120 -6.41 -1.67 20.49
C LEU A 120 -7.41 -2.03 21.58
N PRO A 121 -7.54 -1.21 22.64
CA PRO A 121 -8.64 -1.29 23.59
C PRO A 121 -10.01 -1.18 22.88
N TYR A 122 -10.99 -1.93 23.39
CA TYR A 122 -12.33 -1.97 22.81
C TYR A 122 -12.99 -0.57 22.77
N GLU A 123 -12.76 0.24 23.78
CA GLU A 123 -13.27 1.61 23.90
C GLU A 123 -12.80 2.49 22.72
N ILE A 124 -11.55 2.32 22.30
CA ILE A 124 -10.98 3.05 21.16
C ILE A 124 -11.60 2.55 19.84
N ILE A 125 -11.78 1.25 19.70
CA ILE A 125 -12.39 0.65 18.52
C ILE A 125 -13.81 1.19 18.34
N GLU A 126 -14.57 1.28 19.40
CA GLU A 126 -15.96 1.76 19.42
C GLU A 126 -16.04 3.27 19.19
N GLU A 127 -15.18 4.07 19.85
CA GLU A 127 -15.16 5.53 19.73
C GLU A 127 -14.85 6.00 18.30
N PHE A 128 -13.93 5.33 17.61
CA PHE A 128 -13.48 5.71 16.27
C PHE A 128 -14.15 4.90 15.14
N ASP A 129 -15.10 4.04 15.47
CA ASP A 129 -15.77 3.14 14.50
C ASP A 129 -14.76 2.34 13.63
N PHE A 130 -13.70 1.84 14.27
CA PHE A 130 -12.71 1.03 13.58
C PHE A 130 -13.23 -0.39 13.32
N PRO A 131 -12.89 -0.99 12.16
CA PRO A 131 -13.15 -2.41 11.93
C PRO A 131 -12.30 -3.27 12.89
N SER A 132 -12.72 -4.51 13.17
CA SER A 132 -11.89 -5.46 13.92
C SER A 132 -10.54 -5.70 13.23
N MET A 133 -9.53 -6.19 13.95
CA MET A 133 -8.21 -6.49 13.37
C MET A 133 -8.32 -7.43 12.17
N THR A 134 -9.12 -8.49 12.30
CA THR A 134 -9.36 -9.45 11.22
C THR A 134 -9.97 -8.80 9.98
N LYS A 135 -11.01 -7.97 10.18
CA LYS A 135 -11.63 -7.24 9.08
C LYS A 135 -10.67 -6.22 8.47
N ALA A 136 -9.94 -5.46 9.28
CA ALA A 136 -8.99 -4.48 8.79
C ALA A 136 -7.87 -5.11 7.95
N LEU A 137 -7.34 -6.27 8.36
CA LEU A 137 -6.36 -7.03 7.57
C LEU A 137 -6.93 -7.49 6.24
N SER A 138 -8.19 -7.92 6.22
CA SER A 138 -8.86 -8.27 4.97
C SER A 138 -9.05 -7.04 4.08
N ASP A 139 -9.59 -5.96 4.63
CA ASP A 139 -9.99 -4.77 3.88
C ASP A 139 -8.80 -3.96 3.37
N ILE A 140 -7.64 -3.99 4.03
CA ILE A 140 -6.44 -3.31 3.52
C ILE A 140 -5.87 -4.00 2.27
N HIS A 141 -6.07 -5.31 2.13
CA HIS A 141 -5.60 -6.10 1.01
C HIS A 141 -6.67 -6.36 -0.05
N PHE A 142 -7.91 -6.58 0.35
CA PHE A 142 -9.03 -7.00 -0.50
C PHE A 142 -10.31 -6.22 -0.17
N PRO A 143 -10.30 -4.90 -0.22
CA PRO A 143 -11.47 -4.10 0.13
C PRO A 143 -12.57 -4.28 -0.92
N ILE A 144 -13.82 -4.28 -0.48
CA ILE A 144 -14.99 -4.29 -1.37
C ILE A 144 -15.14 -2.91 -2.03
N ASP A 145 -14.85 -1.84 -1.27
CA ASP A 145 -14.91 -0.47 -1.76
C ASP A 145 -13.82 0.42 -1.12
N ASN A 146 -13.77 1.66 -1.58
CA ASN A 146 -12.78 2.63 -1.09
C ASN A 146 -13.03 3.04 0.38
N THR A 147 -14.26 2.94 0.86
CA THR A 147 -14.61 3.32 2.25
C THR A 147 -14.01 2.32 3.23
N GLU A 148 -14.14 1.02 2.94
CA GLU A 148 -13.54 -0.05 3.76
C GLU A 148 -12.02 0.05 3.75
N TYR A 149 -11.41 0.31 2.59
CA TYR A 149 -9.98 0.54 2.50
C TYR A 149 -9.51 1.71 3.39
N ILE A 150 -10.20 2.85 3.34
CA ILE A 150 -9.86 4.03 4.14
C ILE A 150 -9.96 3.71 5.64
N LYS A 151 -11.07 3.09 6.09
CA LYS A 151 -11.25 2.71 7.50
C LYS A 151 -10.16 1.75 7.99
N ALA A 152 -9.81 0.76 7.18
CA ALA A 152 -8.73 -0.17 7.51
C ALA A 152 -7.38 0.54 7.61
N ARG A 153 -7.05 1.41 6.65
CA ARG A 153 -5.82 2.21 6.65
C ARG A 153 -5.74 3.12 7.86
N ASP A 154 -6.82 3.82 8.18
CA ASP A 154 -6.86 4.76 9.29
C ASP A 154 -6.72 4.02 10.64
N ARG A 155 -7.31 2.82 10.78
CA ARG A 155 -7.06 1.96 11.92
C ARG A 155 -5.57 1.61 12.07
N PHE A 156 -4.91 1.16 10.99
CA PHE A 156 -3.49 0.80 11.07
C PHE A 156 -2.61 2.01 11.39
N ALA A 157 -2.87 3.15 10.77
CA ALA A 157 -2.18 4.40 11.09
C ALA A 157 -2.37 4.78 12.57
N PHE A 158 -3.59 4.69 13.09
CA PHE A 158 -3.87 4.92 14.50
C PHE A 158 -3.09 3.96 15.41
N CYS A 159 -3.07 2.65 15.08
CA CYS A 159 -2.31 1.66 15.84
C CYS A 159 -0.82 1.96 15.92
N GLU A 160 -0.21 2.40 14.83
CA GLU A 160 1.20 2.78 14.79
C GLU A 160 1.48 3.97 15.73
N PHE A 161 0.70 5.03 15.64
CA PHE A 161 0.83 6.19 16.51
C PHE A 161 0.52 5.85 17.97
N TYR A 162 -0.51 5.07 18.24
CA TYR A 162 -0.87 4.65 19.59
C TYR A 162 0.27 3.88 20.27
N LYS A 163 0.86 2.91 19.57
CA LYS A 163 2.03 2.17 20.06
C LYS A 163 3.22 3.09 20.30
N PHE A 164 3.49 3.99 19.35
CA PHE A 164 4.55 4.97 19.47
C PHE A 164 4.38 5.86 20.71
N PHE A 165 3.19 6.40 20.95
CA PHE A 165 2.93 7.24 22.13
C PHE A 165 2.99 6.47 23.45
N ILE A 166 2.57 5.20 23.48
CA ILE A 166 2.75 4.35 24.65
C ILE A 166 4.24 4.20 24.98
N GLU A 167 5.07 3.89 24.00
CA GLU A 167 6.52 3.74 24.21
C GLU A 167 7.16 5.07 24.61
N LEU A 168 6.78 6.17 23.98
CA LEU A 168 7.26 7.50 24.36
C LEU A 168 6.89 7.84 25.81
N ASN A 169 5.67 7.54 26.25
CA ASN A 169 5.25 7.74 27.63
C ASN A 169 6.03 6.87 28.62
N LYS A 170 6.38 5.64 28.26
CA LYS A 170 7.25 4.77 29.08
C LYS A 170 8.63 5.39 29.27
N ILE A 171 9.22 5.87 28.18
CA ILE A 171 10.53 6.55 28.19
C ILE A 171 10.45 7.81 29.06
N LYS A 172 9.44 8.65 28.86
CA LYS A 172 9.22 9.85 29.67
C LYS A 172 9.08 9.52 31.15
N LYS A 173 8.27 8.52 31.50
CA LYS A 173 8.12 8.07 32.91
C LYS A 173 9.42 7.51 33.49
N ALA A 174 10.24 6.82 32.70
CA ALA A 174 11.54 6.34 33.12
C ALA A 174 12.51 7.51 33.36
N TYR A 175 12.52 8.48 32.44
CA TYR A 175 13.34 9.69 32.58
C TYR A 175 12.96 10.53 33.80
N ASN A 176 11.69 10.76 34.05
CA ASN A 176 11.21 11.49 35.23
C ASN A 176 11.46 10.78 36.55
N LYS A 177 11.90 9.52 36.54
CA LYS A 177 12.36 8.81 37.77
C LYS A 177 13.85 8.98 38.04
N LEU A 178 14.60 9.44 37.04
CA LEU A 178 16.02 9.76 37.25
C LEU A 178 16.08 11.05 38.07
N LYS A 179 16.68 10.97 39.26
CA LYS A 179 16.95 12.15 40.05
C LYS A 179 18.26 12.75 39.57
N SER A 180 18.28 14.08 39.48
CA SER A 180 19.53 14.80 39.22
C SER A 180 20.46 14.65 40.44
N ASP A 181 21.76 14.43 40.19
CA ASP A 181 22.78 14.50 41.24
C ASP A 181 22.98 15.93 41.74
N TYR A 182 22.44 16.91 41.02
CA TYR A 182 22.48 18.33 41.33
C TYR A 182 21.09 18.82 41.75
N VAL A 183 20.92 19.14 43.00
CA VAL A 183 19.68 19.74 43.52
C VAL A 183 19.83 21.26 43.49
N PHE A 184 19.00 21.92 42.73
CA PHE A 184 18.91 23.36 42.78
C PHE A 184 18.16 23.78 44.05
N ILE A 185 18.84 24.53 44.93
CA ILE A 185 18.23 25.06 46.14
C ILE A 185 17.98 26.55 45.89
N GLU A 186 16.76 27.01 46.12
CA GLU A 186 16.46 28.43 46.10
C GLU A 186 17.20 29.13 47.22
N THR A 187 18.22 29.89 46.88
CA THR A 187 19.04 30.67 47.83
C THR A 187 18.66 32.15 47.76
N ALA A 188 19.08 32.90 48.80
CA ALA A 188 18.93 34.38 48.79
C ALA A 188 19.61 35.01 47.59
N GLU A 189 20.72 34.42 47.10
CA GLU A 189 21.41 34.85 45.90
C GLU A 189 20.60 34.64 44.63
N TYR A 190 19.86 33.53 44.57
CA TYR A 190 18.95 33.24 43.43
C TYR A 190 17.83 34.31 43.36
N GLU A 191 17.20 34.61 44.49
CA GLU A 191 16.18 35.66 44.54
C GLU A 191 16.74 37.02 44.17
N ARG A 192 17.93 37.36 44.71
CA ARG A 192 18.65 38.57 44.32
C ARG A 192 18.98 38.64 42.85
N PHE A 193 19.37 37.50 42.23
CA PHE A 193 19.64 37.42 40.80
C PHE A 193 18.38 37.74 40.00
N LYS A 194 17.23 37.20 40.36
CA LYS A 194 15.95 37.50 39.69
C LYS A 194 15.63 39.00 39.67
N THR A 195 15.96 39.72 40.77
CA THR A 195 15.72 41.17 40.83
C THR A 195 16.69 42.00 39.99
N LEU A 196 17.82 41.44 39.59
CA LEU A 196 18.80 42.10 38.71
C LEU A 196 18.45 42.05 37.22
N ILE A 197 17.46 41.24 36.87
CA ILE A 197 16.99 41.13 35.48
C ILE A 197 16.21 42.42 35.13
N PRO A 198 16.65 43.19 34.12
CA PRO A 198 16.12 44.53 33.82
C PRO A 198 14.77 44.52 33.09
N TYR A 199 14.13 43.36 32.94
CA TYR A 199 12.84 43.17 32.27
C TYR A 199 12.00 42.09 32.95
N GLU A 200 10.70 42.13 32.73
CA GLU A 200 9.83 41.04 33.20
C GLU A 200 9.96 39.82 32.32
N LEU A 201 10.13 38.65 32.97
CA LEU A 201 10.17 37.37 32.26
C LEU A 201 8.81 37.07 31.66
N THR A 202 8.80 36.60 30.42
CA THR A 202 7.60 36.08 29.75
C THR A 202 7.08 34.83 30.47
N LYS A 203 5.82 34.46 30.24
CA LYS A 203 5.23 33.27 30.85
C LYS A 203 6.09 32.01 30.55
N GLY A 204 6.50 31.79 29.30
CA GLY A 204 7.31 30.63 28.93
C GLY A 204 8.68 30.60 29.60
N GLN A 205 9.30 31.77 29.89
CA GLN A 205 10.57 31.87 30.63
C GLN A 205 10.35 31.55 32.13
N LYS A 206 9.23 31.99 32.73
CA LYS A 206 8.87 31.66 34.10
C LYS A 206 8.60 30.18 34.26
N ASP A 207 7.86 29.57 33.30
CA ASP A 207 7.56 28.14 33.28
C ASP A 207 8.85 27.30 33.14
N ALA A 208 9.74 27.65 32.23
CA ALA A 208 11.04 26.99 32.06
C ALA A 208 11.94 27.09 33.28
N LEU A 209 11.94 28.26 33.96
CA LEU A 209 12.69 28.47 35.20
C LEU A 209 12.15 27.60 36.33
N ALA A 210 10.81 27.51 36.45
CA ALA A 210 10.17 26.66 37.43
C ALA A 210 10.48 25.16 37.17
N ASP A 211 10.48 24.75 35.92
CA ASP A 211 10.85 23.37 35.54
C ASP A 211 12.29 23.05 35.96
N ILE A 212 13.25 23.94 35.72
CA ILE A 212 14.65 23.76 36.11
C ILE A 212 14.83 23.64 37.64
N VAL A 213 14.06 24.43 38.42
CA VAL A 213 14.15 24.42 39.89
C VAL A 213 13.50 23.16 40.45
N ASN A 214 12.49 22.60 39.78
CA ASN A 214 11.78 21.39 40.23
C ASN A 214 12.43 20.08 39.77
N ASP A 215 13.44 20.11 38.92
CA ASP A 215 14.14 18.96 38.36
C ASP A 215 15.27 18.52 39.27
#